data_b613f37011b7eafbdca2b7f106b71010
#
_entry.id   b613f37011b7eafbdca2b7f106b71010
#
_cell.length_a   1.000
_cell.length_b   1.000
_cell.length_c   1.000
_cell.angle_alpha   90.00
_cell.angle_beta   90.00
_cell.angle_gamma   90.00
#
_symmetry.space_group_name_H-M   'P 1'
#
loop_
_entity.id
_entity.type
_entity.pdbx_description
1 polymer ?
#
loop_
_entity_poly.entity_id
_entity_poly.type
_entity_poly.pdbx_seq_one_letter_code
_entity_poly.pdbx_strand_id
1 'polypeptide(L)'
;MHLMRSVKTNHVYSSNVIIMDREYFDALPEDIQQAVQEAAEYAGVTVSEQQLQKEKEAEQELIDKGCHIVEVDTDQFIEYFKDFTDEKFPYLADWAEKIRAVGTEE
;
A
#
# COMPACT_ATOMS: atom_id res chain seq x y z
N MET A 1 30.32 -10.91 14.62
CA MET A 1 29.58 -10.65 13.36
C MET A 1 28.09 -10.73 13.70
N HIS A 2 27.40 -9.58 13.75
CA HIS A 2 25.96 -9.60 13.97
C HIS A 2 25.27 -9.99 12.67
N LEU A 3 24.61 -11.14 12.65
CA LEU A 3 23.70 -11.53 11.57
C LEU A 3 22.51 -10.58 11.57
N MET A 4 22.42 -9.69 10.60
CA MET A 4 21.21 -8.90 10.37
C MET A 4 20.12 -9.83 9.84
N ARG A 5 18.93 -9.72 10.44
CA ARG A 5 17.73 -10.44 10.00
C ARG A 5 16.63 -9.43 9.76
N SER A 6 15.95 -9.57 8.64
CA SER A 6 14.72 -8.84 8.31
C SER A 6 13.57 -9.82 8.23
N VAL A 7 12.46 -9.51 8.87
CA VAL A 7 11.28 -10.38 8.91
C VAL A 7 10.19 -9.73 8.06
N LYS A 8 9.73 -10.44 7.03
CA LYS A 8 8.66 -9.99 6.13
C LYS A 8 7.29 -10.27 6.77
N THR A 9 6.82 -9.33 7.56
CA THR A 9 5.52 -9.45 8.22
C THR A 9 4.37 -8.87 7.42
N ASN A 10 4.65 -8.06 6.39
CA ASN A 10 3.66 -7.36 5.55
C ASN A 10 2.54 -6.66 6.35
N HIS A 11 2.89 -6.13 7.52
CA HIS A 11 1.91 -5.57 8.47
C HIS A 11 1.57 -4.09 8.22
N VAL A 12 2.29 -3.43 7.31
CA VAL A 12 2.05 -2.02 6.97
C VAL A 12 1.69 -1.93 5.49
N TYR A 13 0.49 -1.42 5.24
CA TYR A 13 0.06 -1.03 3.91
C TYR A 13 0.06 0.50 3.82
N SER A 14 0.86 1.07 2.94
CA SER A 14 0.94 2.52 2.76
C SER A 14 0.43 2.89 1.37
N SER A 15 -0.60 3.73 1.32
CA SER A 15 -1.08 4.33 0.08
C SER A 15 -0.79 5.81 0.08
N ASN A 16 -0.40 6.34 -1.07
CA ASN A 16 -0.25 7.77 -1.30
C ASN A 16 -1.37 8.26 -2.21
N VAL A 17 -1.83 9.48 -1.96
CA VAL A 17 -2.87 10.11 -2.77
C VAL A 17 -2.39 11.49 -3.23
N ILE A 18 -2.80 11.88 -4.43
CA ILE A 18 -2.63 13.25 -4.93
C ILE A 18 -3.93 13.97 -4.65
N ILE A 19 -3.87 15.10 -3.96
CA ILE A 19 -5.04 15.91 -3.64
C ILE A 19 -4.87 17.32 -4.17
N MET A 20 -5.98 17.92 -4.59
CA MET A 20 -6.06 19.31 -5.03
C MET A 20 -7.34 19.93 -4.46
N ASP A 21 -7.31 21.22 -4.15
CA ASP A 21 -8.51 21.95 -3.76
C ASP A 21 -9.54 21.93 -4.89
N ARG A 22 -10.80 21.64 -4.54
CA ARG A 22 -11.85 21.43 -5.52
C ARG A 22 -12.24 22.72 -6.23
N GLU A 23 -12.37 23.84 -5.50
CA GLU A 23 -12.78 25.12 -6.08
C GLU A 23 -11.69 25.61 -7.04
N TYR A 24 -10.42 25.39 -6.67
CA TYR A 24 -9.29 25.72 -7.55
C TYR A 24 -9.31 24.86 -8.81
N PHE A 25 -9.53 23.56 -8.70
CA PHE A 25 -9.59 22.64 -9.84
C PHE A 25 -10.73 23.00 -10.79
N ASP A 26 -11.94 23.22 -10.25
CA ASP A 26 -13.15 23.54 -11.02
C ASP A 26 -13.04 24.92 -11.72
N ALA A 27 -12.19 25.83 -11.24
CA ALA A 27 -11.92 27.13 -11.85
C ALA A 27 -10.90 27.09 -13.01
N LEU A 28 -10.20 25.95 -13.20
CA LEU A 28 -9.27 25.78 -14.32
C LEU A 28 -10.02 25.61 -15.65
N PRO A 29 -9.43 26.02 -16.79
CA PRO A 29 -9.93 25.65 -18.11
C PRO A 29 -10.07 24.12 -18.24
N GLU A 30 -11.06 23.66 -18.99
CA GLU A 30 -11.41 22.22 -19.11
C GLU A 30 -10.24 21.37 -19.64
N ASP A 31 -9.48 21.89 -20.62
CA ASP A 31 -8.29 21.24 -21.15
C ASP A 31 -7.18 21.11 -20.09
N ILE A 32 -7.06 22.06 -19.18
CA ILE A 32 -6.11 22.01 -18.07
C ILE A 32 -6.59 21.03 -17.00
N GLN A 33 -7.89 20.98 -16.68
CA GLN A 33 -8.44 19.99 -15.77
C GLN A 33 -8.14 18.57 -16.27
N GLN A 34 -8.39 18.31 -17.54
CA GLN A 34 -8.09 17.02 -18.16
C GLN A 34 -6.60 16.69 -18.09
N ALA A 35 -5.72 17.63 -18.45
CA ALA A 35 -4.27 17.42 -18.39
C ALA A 35 -3.77 17.12 -16.98
N VAL A 36 -4.31 17.79 -15.96
CA VAL A 36 -3.97 17.54 -14.54
C VAL A 36 -4.41 16.13 -14.13
N GLN A 37 -5.60 15.71 -14.52
CA GLN A 37 -6.12 14.39 -14.19
C GLN A 37 -5.30 13.28 -14.84
N GLU A 38 -5.03 13.40 -16.15
CA GLU A 38 -4.20 12.44 -16.89
C GLU A 38 -2.78 12.35 -16.30
N ALA A 39 -2.19 13.49 -15.93
CA ALA A 39 -0.88 13.52 -15.28
C ALA A 39 -0.87 12.84 -13.91
N ALA A 40 -1.94 13.03 -13.12
CA ALA A 40 -2.07 12.41 -11.80
C ALA A 40 -2.24 10.88 -11.93
N GLU A 41 -3.06 10.42 -12.87
CA GLU A 41 -3.25 9.00 -13.15
C GLU A 41 -1.94 8.35 -13.63
N TYR A 42 -1.25 8.98 -14.58
CA TYR A 42 0.05 8.51 -15.07
C TYR A 42 1.09 8.43 -13.93
N ALA A 43 1.17 9.46 -13.11
CA ALA A 43 2.08 9.48 -11.97
C ALA A 43 1.76 8.36 -10.97
N GLY A 44 0.48 8.13 -10.67
CA GLY A 44 0.04 7.08 -9.75
C GLY A 44 0.46 5.68 -10.21
N VAL A 45 0.21 5.35 -11.47
CA VAL A 45 0.61 4.07 -12.07
C VAL A 45 2.13 3.92 -12.10
N THR A 46 2.83 4.92 -12.64
CA THR A 46 4.28 4.87 -12.82
C THR A 46 5.01 4.74 -11.47
N VAL A 47 4.59 5.51 -10.45
CA VAL A 47 5.22 5.43 -9.11
C VAL A 47 4.95 4.09 -8.47
N SER A 48 3.74 3.53 -8.61
CA SER A 48 3.41 2.21 -8.06
C SER A 48 4.28 1.11 -8.66
N GLU A 49 4.44 1.10 -9.99
CA GLU A 49 5.30 0.13 -10.68
C GLU A 49 6.78 0.28 -10.27
N GLN A 50 7.29 1.52 -10.22
CA GLN A 50 8.65 1.78 -9.79
C GLN A 50 8.90 1.39 -8.34
N GLN A 51 7.92 1.58 -7.46
CA GLN A 51 8.04 1.20 -6.05
C GLN A 51 8.18 -0.32 -5.90
N LEU A 52 7.33 -1.10 -6.59
CA LEU A 52 7.42 -2.56 -6.59
C LEU A 52 8.78 -3.07 -7.09
N GLN A 53 9.33 -2.41 -8.12
CA GLN A 53 10.64 -2.76 -8.64
C GLN A 53 11.75 -2.43 -7.62
N LYS A 54 11.71 -1.25 -7.02
CA LYS A 54 12.68 -0.83 -5.99
C LYS A 54 12.65 -1.71 -4.75
N GLU A 55 11.48 -2.19 -4.34
CA GLU A 55 11.37 -3.12 -3.22
C GLU A 55 12.11 -4.44 -3.49
N LYS A 56 11.97 -4.99 -4.70
CA LYS A 56 12.70 -6.20 -5.10
C LYS A 56 14.21 -5.97 -5.15
N GLU A 57 14.64 -4.83 -5.68
CA GLU A 57 16.07 -4.48 -5.74
C GLU A 57 16.64 -4.27 -4.35
N ALA A 58 15.91 -3.60 -3.45
CA ALA A 58 16.33 -3.38 -2.07
C ALA A 58 16.44 -4.71 -1.28
N GLU A 59 15.52 -5.63 -1.49
CA GLU A 59 15.56 -6.96 -0.88
C GLU A 59 16.80 -7.72 -1.34
N GLN A 60 17.10 -7.71 -2.64
CA GLN A 60 18.28 -8.36 -3.18
C GLN A 60 19.58 -7.73 -2.63
N GLU A 61 19.63 -6.40 -2.56
CA GLU A 61 20.77 -5.68 -1.98
C GLU A 61 21.00 -6.05 -0.51
N LEU A 62 19.94 -6.23 0.28
CA LEU A 62 20.03 -6.69 1.67
C LEU A 62 20.61 -8.10 1.75
N ILE A 63 20.16 -9.01 0.88
CA ILE A 63 20.67 -10.38 0.81
C ILE A 63 22.15 -10.38 0.45
N ASP A 64 22.56 -9.61 -0.55
CA ASP A 64 23.95 -9.50 -1.01
C ASP A 64 24.88 -8.93 0.07
N LYS A 65 24.35 -8.10 0.96
CA LYS A 65 25.04 -7.59 2.16
C LYS A 65 25.04 -8.55 3.35
N GLY A 66 24.51 -9.76 3.17
CA GLY A 66 24.49 -10.80 4.20
C GLY A 66 23.32 -10.69 5.20
N CYS A 67 22.26 -9.96 4.84
CA CYS A 67 21.02 -9.97 5.62
C CYS A 67 20.25 -11.26 5.36
N HIS A 68 19.77 -11.90 6.41
CA HIS A 68 18.83 -13.02 6.31
C HIS A 68 17.40 -12.50 6.24
N ILE A 69 16.73 -12.75 5.12
CA ILE A 69 15.29 -12.50 4.99
C ILE A 69 14.53 -13.70 5.56
N VAL A 70 13.62 -13.43 6.47
CA VAL A 70 12.78 -14.45 7.13
C VAL A 70 11.34 -14.24 6.66
N GLU A 71 10.84 -15.20 5.93
CA GLU A 71 9.41 -15.26 5.59
C GLU A 71 8.61 -15.74 6.80
N VAL A 72 7.43 -15.18 6.99
CA VAL A 72 6.48 -15.60 8.03
C VAL A 72 5.16 -15.98 7.42
N ASP A 73 4.46 -16.88 8.09
CA ASP A 73 3.11 -17.25 7.71
C ASP A 73 2.15 -16.13 8.10
N THR A 74 1.83 -15.27 7.14
CA THR A 74 0.95 -14.12 7.33
C THR A 74 -0.50 -14.53 7.59
N ASP A 75 -0.93 -15.72 7.14
CA ASP A 75 -2.29 -16.21 7.35
C ASP A 75 -2.59 -16.44 8.83
N GLN A 76 -1.60 -16.87 9.60
CA GLN A 76 -1.73 -16.99 11.05
C GLN A 76 -1.97 -15.64 11.73
N PHE A 77 -1.34 -14.57 11.26
CA PHE A 77 -1.59 -13.23 11.78
C PHE A 77 -2.99 -12.74 11.40
N ILE A 78 -3.41 -12.96 10.16
CA ILE A 78 -4.74 -12.58 9.67
C ILE A 78 -5.82 -13.31 10.50
N GLU A 79 -5.67 -14.62 10.70
CA GLU A 79 -6.61 -15.42 11.50
C GLU A 79 -6.65 -14.94 12.96
N TYR A 80 -5.50 -14.63 13.57
CA TYR A 80 -5.44 -14.15 14.96
C TYR A 80 -6.11 -12.80 15.15
N PHE A 81 -6.02 -11.91 14.16
CA PHE A 81 -6.54 -10.54 14.22
C PHE A 81 -7.88 -10.35 13.50
N LYS A 82 -8.51 -11.40 12.97
CA LYS A 82 -9.71 -11.29 12.14
C LYS A 82 -10.87 -10.53 12.78
N ASP A 83 -11.07 -10.70 14.08
CA ASP A 83 -12.16 -10.06 14.83
C ASP A 83 -11.72 -8.77 15.53
N PHE A 84 -10.43 -8.43 15.47
CA PHE A 84 -9.86 -7.32 16.23
C PHE A 84 -10.51 -5.97 15.89
N THR A 85 -10.77 -5.70 14.61
CA THR A 85 -11.39 -4.45 14.18
C THR A 85 -12.82 -4.35 14.69
N ASP A 86 -13.59 -5.43 14.60
CA ASP A 86 -15.00 -5.45 15.01
C ASP A 86 -15.14 -5.34 16.53
N GLU A 87 -14.21 -5.93 17.29
CA GLU A 87 -14.19 -5.86 18.75
C GLU A 87 -13.69 -4.52 19.29
N LYS A 88 -12.62 -3.98 18.71
CA LYS A 88 -11.94 -2.78 19.24
C LYS A 88 -12.42 -1.48 18.61
N PHE A 89 -12.86 -1.54 17.37
CA PHE A 89 -13.27 -0.38 16.57
C PHE A 89 -14.59 -0.64 15.84
N PRO A 90 -15.70 -0.93 16.55
CA PRO A 90 -16.98 -1.30 15.92
C PRO A 90 -17.52 -0.24 14.95
N TYR A 91 -17.13 1.02 15.11
CA TYR A 91 -17.49 2.10 14.19
C TYR A 91 -16.77 2.00 12.82
N LEU A 92 -15.78 1.12 12.67
CA LEU A 92 -15.09 0.83 11.42
C LEU A 92 -15.56 -0.49 10.77
N ALA A 93 -16.48 -1.22 11.38
CA ALA A 93 -16.90 -2.55 10.91
C ALA A 93 -17.36 -2.54 9.44
N ASP A 94 -18.19 -1.57 9.04
CA ASP A 94 -18.69 -1.42 7.67
C ASP A 94 -17.55 -1.17 6.66
N TRP A 95 -16.52 -0.41 7.07
CA TRP A 95 -15.35 -0.16 6.23
C TRP A 95 -14.46 -1.40 6.14
N ALA A 96 -14.28 -2.11 7.24
CA ALA A 96 -13.49 -3.35 7.28
C ALA A 96 -14.12 -4.42 6.37
N GLU A 97 -15.44 -4.54 6.37
CA GLU A 97 -16.18 -5.45 5.49
C GLU A 97 -15.97 -5.09 4.00
N LYS A 98 -16.12 -3.81 3.65
CA LYS A 98 -15.90 -3.34 2.27
C LYS A 98 -14.46 -3.59 1.79
N ILE A 99 -13.45 -3.38 2.65
CA ILE A 99 -12.05 -3.62 2.30
C ILE A 99 -11.80 -5.12 2.09
N ARG A 100 -12.34 -5.98 2.96
CA ARG A 100 -12.21 -7.44 2.81
C ARG A 100 -12.87 -7.93 1.51
N ALA A 101 -14.02 -7.36 1.13
CA ALA A 101 -14.74 -7.74 -0.09
C ALA A 101 -13.93 -7.43 -1.36
N VAL A 102 -13.20 -6.31 -1.42
CA VAL A 102 -12.35 -5.95 -2.58
C VAL A 102 -11.20 -6.95 -2.78
N GLY A 103 -10.64 -7.51 -1.71
CA GLY A 103 -9.54 -8.47 -1.79
C GLY A 103 -9.92 -9.89 -2.25
N THR A 104 -11.20 -10.17 -2.45
CA THR A 104 -11.71 -11.50 -2.86
C THR A 104 -12.19 -11.56 -4.31
N GLU A 105 -12.08 -10.45 -5.05
CA GLU A 105 -12.42 -10.38 -6.49
C GLU A 105 -11.18 -10.65 -7.36
N GLU A 106 -10.60 -11.87 -7.26
CA GLU A 106 -9.66 -12.41 -8.27
C GLU A 106 -10.29 -13.59 -9.01
#